data_8c1f3a0ab8fda6c5525d38207eee4156
#
_entry.id   8c1f3a0ab8fda6c5525d38207eee4156
#
_cell.length_a   1.000
_cell.length_b   1.000
_cell.length_c   1.000
_cell.angle_alpha   90.00
_cell.angle_beta   90.00
_cell.angle_gamma   90.00
#
_symmetry.space_group_name_H-M   'P 1'
#
loop_
_entity.id
_entity.type
_entity.pdbx_description
1 polymer ?
#
loop_
_entity_poly.entity_id
_entity_poly.type
_entity_poly.pdbx_seq_one_letter_code
_entity_poly.pdbx_strand_id
1 'polypeptide(L)'
;MKFDKSYTPLVKMQLKDIDEYLFAISQIQMATTGFFYAWDSNLFFNEACQCLKNSINLFQQGFFDCAFYQMRQSLETSIGTLYLTSHPEELKRWKSLERGFENGRMVKWLVDNQDTFAQMKVLMAPFFDRIRRDQLVMNKYVHKQGYQSFYLKPVSYTHLRAHETTLHL
;
A
#
# COMPACT_ATOMS: atom_id res chain seq x y z
N MET A 1 -38.69 -2.39 7.93
CA MET A 1 -37.36 -2.21 8.50
C MET A 1 -36.90 -0.80 8.13
N LYS A 2 -36.88 0.14 9.09
CA LYS A 2 -36.39 1.50 8.83
C LYS A 2 -34.88 1.45 8.97
N PHE A 3 -34.14 1.62 7.87
CA PHE A 3 -32.70 1.83 7.93
C PHE A 3 -32.46 3.13 8.69
N ASP A 4 -31.79 3.05 9.81
CA ASP A 4 -31.30 4.21 10.53
C ASP A 4 -30.30 4.94 9.61
N LYS A 5 -30.66 6.18 9.23
CA LYS A 5 -29.83 7.02 8.36
C LYS A 5 -28.72 7.74 9.13
N SER A 6 -28.34 7.27 10.30
CA SER A 6 -27.15 7.78 11.00
C SER A 6 -25.87 7.35 10.28
N TYR A 7 -25.73 7.80 9.04
CA TYR A 7 -24.45 7.80 8.34
C TYR A 7 -23.52 8.69 9.15
N THR A 8 -22.53 8.09 9.77
CA THR A 8 -21.37 8.86 10.23
C THR A 8 -20.73 9.45 8.97
N PRO A 9 -20.76 10.78 8.78
CA PRO A 9 -20.21 11.37 7.58
C PRO A 9 -18.74 10.98 7.47
N LEU A 10 -18.31 10.56 6.27
CA LEU A 10 -16.92 10.31 5.99
C LEU A 10 -16.11 11.57 6.34
N VAL A 11 -15.17 11.42 7.25
CA VAL A 11 -14.33 12.54 7.67
C VAL A 11 -13.37 12.84 6.52
N LYS A 12 -13.62 13.93 5.81
CA LYS A 12 -12.68 14.43 4.81
C LYS A 12 -11.40 14.86 5.52
N MET A 13 -10.28 14.35 5.06
CA MET A 13 -8.97 14.70 5.59
C MET A 13 -8.26 15.60 4.60
N GLN A 14 -7.63 16.65 5.10
CA GLN A 14 -6.73 17.46 4.29
C GLN A 14 -5.30 16.98 4.56
N LEU A 15 -4.66 16.43 3.54
CA LEU A 15 -3.24 16.10 3.61
C LEU A 15 -2.43 17.38 3.48
N LYS A 16 -1.53 17.58 4.42
CA LYS A 16 -0.50 18.60 4.30
C LYS A 16 0.44 18.23 3.14
N ASP A 17 0.90 19.22 2.41
CA ASP A 17 1.92 19.08 1.36
C ASP A 17 1.52 18.12 0.21
N ILE A 18 0.21 18.00 -0.08
CA ILE A 18 -0.32 17.10 -1.12
C ILE A 18 0.29 17.38 -2.49
N ASP A 19 0.48 18.64 -2.85
CA ASP A 19 1.02 19.05 -4.14
C ASP A 19 2.47 18.59 -4.30
N GLU A 20 3.25 18.56 -3.21
CA GLU A 20 4.61 18.03 -3.20
C GLU A 20 4.62 16.52 -3.47
N TYR A 21 3.71 15.76 -2.84
CA TYR A 21 3.58 14.32 -3.10
C TYR A 21 3.18 14.04 -4.54
N LEU A 22 2.18 14.74 -5.07
CA LEU A 22 1.72 14.59 -6.45
C LEU A 22 2.80 14.98 -7.45
N PHE A 23 3.54 16.05 -7.16
CA PHE A 23 4.69 16.46 -7.95
C PHE A 23 5.79 15.38 -7.95
N ALA A 24 6.18 14.87 -6.78
CA ALA A 24 7.18 13.80 -6.67
C ALA A 24 6.76 12.54 -7.46
N ILE A 25 5.51 12.11 -7.36
CA ILE A 25 4.97 10.97 -8.12
C ILE A 25 5.06 11.24 -9.63
N SER A 26 4.73 12.45 -10.08
CA SER A 26 4.81 12.80 -11.49
C SER A 26 6.26 12.83 -12.01
N GLN A 27 7.22 13.29 -11.20
CA GLN A 27 8.64 13.26 -11.55
C GLN A 27 9.16 11.82 -11.72
N ILE A 28 8.80 10.92 -10.80
CA ILE A 28 9.13 9.49 -10.90
C ILE A 28 8.53 8.91 -12.20
N GLN A 29 7.26 9.19 -12.46
CA GLN A 29 6.57 8.72 -13.66
C GLN A 29 7.25 9.20 -14.95
N MET A 30 7.63 10.47 -15.01
CA MET A 30 8.33 11.05 -16.16
C MET A 30 9.74 10.46 -16.35
N ALA A 31 10.45 10.19 -15.25
CA ALA A 31 11.80 9.62 -15.29
C ALA A 31 11.82 8.18 -15.83
N THR A 32 10.73 7.41 -15.63
CA THR A 32 10.67 5.98 -15.99
C THR A 32 10.12 5.71 -17.39
N THR A 33 9.39 6.65 -17.99
CA THR A 33 8.68 6.44 -19.26
C THR A 33 9.50 6.64 -20.52
N GLY A 34 10.81 6.96 -20.40
CA GLY A 34 11.64 7.38 -21.55
C GLY A 34 12.22 6.27 -22.43
N PHE A 35 12.20 5.00 -22.01
CA PHE A 35 12.88 3.93 -22.73
C PHE A 35 11.90 2.95 -23.39
N PHE A 36 11.87 2.91 -24.72
CA PHE A 36 11.04 2.01 -25.50
C PHE A 36 11.26 0.51 -25.18
N TYR A 37 12.50 0.13 -24.88
CA TYR A 37 12.86 -1.26 -24.52
C TYR A 37 12.42 -1.69 -23.12
N ALA A 38 11.92 -0.77 -22.29
CA ALA A 38 11.44 -1.03 -20.95
C ALA A 38 9.91 -1.04 -20.87
N TRP A 39 9.22 -1.48 -21.92
CA TRP A 39 7.76 -1.41 -22.03
C TRP A 39 7.03 -1.99 -20.81
N ASP A 40 7.36 -3.21 -20.42
CA ASP A 40 6.71 -3.87 -19.28
C ASP A 40 7.00 -3.11 -17.97
N SER A 41 8.26 -2.72 -17.75
CA SER A 41 8.64 -1.93 -16.57
C SER A 41 7.90 -0.61 -16.51
N ASN A 42 7.75 0.08 -17.65
CA ASN A 42 7.03 1.35 -17.73
C ASN A 42 5.55 1.18 -17.39
N LEU A 43 4.89 0.09 -17.85
CA LEU A 43 3.50 -0.20 -17.51
C LEU A 43 3.33 -0.43 -15.99
N PHE A 44 4.19 -1.24 -15.39
CA PHE A 44 4.15 -1.50 -13.95
C PHE A 44 4.40 -0.22 -13.14
N PHE A 45 5.38 0.60 -13.51
CA PHE A 45 5.65 1.85 -12.83
C PHE A 45 4.50 2.84 -12.95
N ASN A 46 3.88 2.94 -14.14
CA ASN A 46 2.70 3.79 -14.34
C ASN A 46 1.54 3.33 -13.46
N GLU A 47 1.29 2.01 -13.38
CA GLU A 47 0.28 1.44 -12.51
C GLU A 47 0.57 1.72 -11.03
N ALA A 48 1.81 1.52 -10.59
CA ALA A 48 2.21 1.83 -9.22
C ALA A 48 2.01 3.32 -8.87
N CYS A 49 2.38 4.23 -9.77
CA CYS A 49 2.15 5.67 -9.61
C CYS A 49 0.65 6.01 -9.58
N GLN A 50 -0.16 5.34 -10.43
CA GLN A 50 -1.61 5.54 -10.42
C GLN A 50 -2.23 5.07 -9.11
N CYS A 51 -1.80 3.93 -8.59
CA CYS A 51 -2.22 3.43 -7.27
C CYS A 51 -1.88 4.45 -6.15
N LEU A 52 -0.71 5.08 -6.18
CA LEU A 52 -0.36 6.12 -5.20
C LEU A 52 -1.29 7.34 -5.32
N LYS A 53 -1.56 7.83 -6.53
CA LYS A 53 -2.49 8.93 -6.76
C LYS A 53 -3.89 8.60 -6.25
N ASN A 54 -4.37 7.39 -6.54
CA ASN A 54 -5.65 6.90 -6.06
C ASN A 54 -5.68 6.82 -4.52
N SER A 55 -4.60 6.35 -3.90
CA SER A 55 -4.47 6.28 -2.44
C SER A 55 -4.63 7.67 -1.80
N ILE A 56 -3.95 8.68 -2.33
CA ILE A 56 -4.06 10.07 -1.86
C ILE A 56 -5.51 10.57 -1.97
N ASN A 57 -6.14 10.40 -3.12
CA ASN A 57 -7.51 10.84 -3.36
C ASN A 57 -8.52 10.15 -2.42
N LEU A 58 -8.40 8.84 -2.24
CA LEU A 58 -9.26 8.06 -1.36
C LEU A 58 -9.07 8.45 0.11
N PHE A 59 -7.84 8.70 0.52
CA PHE A 59 -7.53 9.16 1.87
C PHE A 59 -8.18 10.50 2.17
N GLN A 60 -8.09 11.47 1.25
CA GLN A 60 -8.73 12.77 1.40
C GLN A 60 -10.27 12.68 1.50
N GLN A 61 -10.85 11.71 0.80
CA GLN A 61 -12.29 11.46 0.83
C GLN A 61 -12.75 10.69 2.07
N GLY A 62 -11.83 10.22 2.92
CA GLY A 62 -12.12 9.45 4.13
C GLY A 62 -12.25 7.95 3.89
N PHE A 63 -11.94 7.43 2.69
CA PHE A 63 -11.94 6.01 2.38
C PHE A 63 -10.60 5.36 2.75
N PHE A 64 -10.28 5.36 4.04
CA PHE A 64 -8.93 5.00 4.53
C PHE A 64 -8.54 3.57 4.17
N ASP A 65 -9.43 2.58 4.30
CA ASP A 65 -9.11 1.19 3.97
C ASP A 65 -8.78 1.04 2.49
N CYS A 66 -9.57 1.69 1.62
CA CYS A 66 -9.32 1.70 0.18
C CYS A 66 -8.01 2.42 -0.15
N ALA A 67 -7.69 3.50 0.58
CA ALA A 67 -6.44 4.21 0.43
C ALA A 67 -5.24 3.33 0.79
N PHE A 68 -5.30 2.62 1.93
CA PHE A 68 -4.25 1.67 2.33
C PHE A 68 -4.13 0.49 1.36
N TYR A 69 -5.24 -0.01 0.83
CA TYR A 69 -5.22 -1.04 -0.19
C TYR A 69 -4.48 -0.57 -1.44
N GLN A 70 -4.78 0.63 -1.94
CA GLN A 70 -4.10 1.21 -3.10
C GLN A 70 -2.61 1.45 -2.84
N MET A 71 -2.23 1.93 -1.67
CA MET A 71 -0.83 2.09 -1.27
C MET A 71 -0.09 0.76 -1.25
N ARG A 72 -0.70 -0.28 -0.69
CA ARG A 72 -0.17 -1.64 -0.72
C ARG A 72 -0.01 -2.13 -2.15
N GLN A 73 -1.03 -1.96 -3.00
CA GLN A 73 -0.99 -2.37 -4.40
C GLN A 73 0.16 -1.69 -5.16
N SER A 74 0.39 -0.40 -4.92
CA SER A 74 1.54 0.32 -5.49
C SER A 74 2.87 -0.32 -5.09
N LEU A 75 3.06 -0.64 -3.82
CA LEU A 75 4.28 -1.28 -3.33
C LEU A 75 4.47 -2.67 -3.93
N GLU A 76 3.42 -3.49 -3.94
CA GLU A 76 3.44 -4.85 -4.51
C GLU A 76 3.78 -4.82 -6.01
N THR A 77 3.18 -3.89 -6.76
CA THR A 77 3.47 -3.71 -8.18
C THR A 77 4.92 -3.27 -8.41
N SER A 78 5.44 -2.36 -7.59
CA SER A 78 6.84 -1.92 -7.68
C SER A 78 7.83 -3.05 -7.40
N ILE A 79 7.58 -3.85 -6.37
CA ILE A 79 8.39 -5.04 -6.04
C ILE A 79 8.31 -6.06 -7.19
N GLY A 80 7.09 -6.30 -7.69
CA GLY A 80 6.83 -7.20 -8.83
C GLY A 80 7.60 -6.77 -10.07
N THR A 81 7.68 -5.47 -10.35
CA THR A 81 8.45 -4.93 -11.46
C THR A 81 9.93 -5.34 -11.36
N LEU A 82 10.56 -5.08 -10.21
CA LEU A 82 11.97 -5.38 -9.99
C LEU A 82 12.26 -6.88 -10.12
N TYR A 83 11.36 -7.72 -9.64
CA TYR A 83 11.49 -9.16 -9.72
C TYR A 83 11.25 -9.69 -11.13
N LEU A 84 10.11 -9.35 -11.75
CA LEU A 84 9.70 -9.91 -13.04
C LEU A 84 10.59 -9.48 -14.20
N THR A 85 11.17 -8.30 -14.16
CA THR A 85 12.15 -7.87 -15.17
C THR A 85 13.41 -8.73 -15.19
N SER A 86 13.75 -9.35 -14.05
CA SER A 86 14.86 -10.29 -13.92
C SER A 86 14.45 -11.74 -14.17
N HIS A 87 13.15 -12.03 -14.36
CA HIS A 87 12.60 -13.39 -14.50
C HIS A 87 11.64 -13.48 -15.70
N PRO A 88 12.14 -13.52 -16.96
CA PRO A 88 11.29 -13.44 -18.17
C PRO A 88 10.23 -14.54 -18.25
N GLU A 89 10.52 -15.76 -17.83
CA GLU A 89 9.56 -16.86 -17.84
C GLU A 89 8.42 -16.64 -16.84
N GLU A 90 8.71 -16.06 -15.68
CA GLU A 90 7.65 -15.71 -14.73
C GLU A 90 6.82 -14.51 -15.18
N LEU A 91 7.45 -13.54 -15.83
CA LEU A 91 6.74 -12.44 -16.47
C LEU A 91 5.77 -12.97 -17.54
N LYS A 92 6.18 -13.95 -18.34
CA LYS A 92 5.32 -14.61 -19.32
C LYS A 92 4.11 -15.29 -18.66
N ARG A 93 4.33 -16.05 -17.58
CA ARG A 93 3.26 -16.71 -16.82
C ARG A 93 2.30 -15.71 -16.17
N TRP A 94 2.84 -14.60 -15.67
CA TRP A 94 2.03 -13.52 -15.12
C TRP A 94 1.15 -12.89 -16.23
N LYS A 95 1.70 -12.64 -17.42
CA LYS A 95 0.96 -12.10 -18.57
C LYS A 95 -0.15 -13.05 -19.06
N SER A 96 0.04 -14.35 -18.98
CA SER A 96 -0.96 -15.36 -19.32
C SER A 96 -1.96 -15.65 -18.21
N LEU A 97 -1.96 -14.89 -17.13
CA LEU A 97 -2.84 -15.05 -15.94
C LEU A 97 -2.67 -16.40 -15.22
N GLU A 98 -1.58 -17.11 -15.48
CA GLU A 98 -1.29 -18.38 -14.80
C GLU A 98 -0.79 -18.17 -13.36
N ARG A 99 -0.29 -16.98 -13.08
CA ARG A 99 0.32 -16.68 -11.78
C ARG A 99 0.14 -15.22 -11.40
N GLY A 100 -0.22 -14.98 -10.13
CA GLY A 100 -0.26 -13.65 -9.54
C GLY A 100 1.08 -13.23 -8.92
N PHE A 101 1.10 -12.05 -8.31
CA PHE A 101 2.24 -11.60 -7.51
C PHE A 101 2.37 -12.42 -6.23
N GLU A 102 3.53 -13.05 -6.05
CA GLU A 102 3.91 -13.73 -4.81
C GLU A 102 4.87 -12.84 -4.01
N ASN A 103 4.32 -11.84 -3.36
CA ASN A 103 5.08 -10.78 -2.70
C ASN A 103 6.17 -11.29 -1.77
N GLY A 104 5.89 -12.27 -0.92
CA GLY A 104 6.85 -12.80 0.03
C GLY A 104 8.09 -13.39 -0.67
N ARG A 105 7.89 -14.11 -1.78
CA ARG A 105 8.98 -14.68 -2.59
C ARG A 105 9.78 -13.59 -3.31
N MET A 106 9.08 -12.61 -3.86
CA MET A 106 9.71 -11.50 -4.59
C MET A 106 10.57 -10.65 -3.67
N VAL A 107 10.06 -10.29 -2.49
CA VAL A 107 10.82 -9.55 -1.47
C VAL A 107 12.02 -10.36 -1.00
N LYS A 108 11.85 -11.66 -0.74
CA LYS A 108 12.96 -12.52 -0.35
C LYS A 108 14.05 -12.54 -1.41
N TRP A 109 13.69 -12.71 -2.67
CA TRP A 109 14.66 -12.70 -3.77
C TRP A 109 15.41 -11.36 -3.84
N LEU A 110 14.73 -10.23 -3.72
CA LEU A 110 15.37 -8.92 -3.70
C LEU A 110 16.37 -8.79 -2.55
N VAL A 111 16.02 -9.27 -1.36
CA VAL A 111 16.91 -9.25 -0.19
C VAL A 111 18.12 -10.16 -0.41
N ASP A 112 17.92 -11.38 -0.93
CA ASP A 112 18.97 -12.36 -1.15
C ASP A 112 19.92 -11.93 -2.28
N ASN A 113 19.45 -11.11 -3.23
CA ASN A 113 20.23 -10.64 -4.38
C ASN A 113 20.68 -9.17 -4.26
N GLN A 114 20.60 -8.59 -3.07
CA GLN A 114 21.05 -7.19 -2.85
C GLN A 114 22.53 -6.98 -3.17
N ASP A 115 23.36 -8.03 -3.20
CA ASP A 115 24.77 -7.93 -3.60
C ASP A 115 24.95 -7.58 -5.09
N THR A 116 23.95 -7.86 -5.93
CA THR A 116 23.90 -7.35 -7.33
C THR A 116 23.91 -5.82 -7.36
N PHE A 117 23.49 -5.19 -6.29
CA PHE A 117 23.52 -3.75 -6.07
C PHE A 117 24.62 -3.35 -5.08
N ALA A 118 25.75 -4.06 -5.06
CA ALA A 118 26.80 -3.96 -4.03
C ALA A 118 27.28 -2.52 -3.77
N GLN A 119 27.33 -1.67 -4.80
CA GLN A 119 27.68 -0.24 -4.65
C GLN A 119 26.60 0.56 -3.94
N MET A 120 25.34 0.07 -3.88
CA MET A 120 24.20 0.68 -3.23
C MET A 120 23.82 -0.04 -1.92
N LYS A 121 24.56 -1.07 -1.52
CA LYS A 121 24.22 -1.94 -0.37
C LYS A 121 23.95 -1.16 0.91
N VAL A 122 24.77 -0.16 1.22
CA VAL A 122 24.60 0.69 2.40
C VAL A 122 23.33 1.53 2.32
N LEU A 123 22.94 1.98 1.12
CA LEU A 123 21.72 2.76 0.89
C LEU A 123 20.47 1.88 0.81
N MET A 124 20.61 0.64 0.35
CA MET A 124 19.48 -0.27 0.11
C MET A 124 19.03 -1.02 1.36
N ALA A 125 19.94 -1.33 2.31
CA ALA A 125 19.56 -2.06 3.53
C ALA A 125 18.47 -1.34 4.34
N PRO A 126 18.56 -0.01 4.64
CA PRO A 126 17.48 0.72 5.29
C PRO A 126 16.17 0.76 4.48
N PHE A 127 16.28 0.70 3.15
CA PHE A 127 15.14 0.69 2.25
C PHE A 127 14.33 -0.61 2.38
N PHE A 128 14.95 -1.78 2.39
CA PHE A 128 14.26 -3.06 2.58
C PHE A 128 13.59 -3.17 3.95
N ASP A 129 14.24 -2.70 5.00
CA ASP A 129 13.63 -2.64 6.34
C ASP A 129 12.42 -1.71 6.37
N ARG A 130 12.48 -0.60 5.64
CA ARG A 130 11.35 0.32 5.50
C ARG A 130 10.19 -0.32 4.74
N ILE A 131 10.45 -0.96 3.60
CA ILE A 131 9.42 -1.71 2.84
C ILE A 131 8.71 -2.72 3.74
N ARG A 132 9.46 -3.51 4.52
CA ARG A 132 8.88 -4.51 5.43
C ARG A 132 8.00 -3.86 6.50
N ARG A 133 8.42 -2.76 7.09
CA ARG A 133 7.62 -2.02 8.08
C ARG A 133 6.35 -1.46 7.46
N ASP A 134 6.46 -0.84 6.29
CA ASP A 134 5.33 -0.25 5.60
C ASP A 134 4.31 -1.32 5.16
N GLN A 135 4.77 -2.48 4.70
CA GLN A 135 3.91 -3.64 4.42
C GLN A 135 3.15 -4.12 5.67
N LEU A 136 3.82 -4.20 6.83
CA LEU A 136 3.17 -4.60 8.08
C LEU A 136 2.08 -3.60 8.49
N VAL A 137 2.35 -2.30 8.37
CA VAL A 137 1.36 -1.25 8.64
C VAL A 137 0.17 -1.37 7.70
N MET A 138 0.40 -1.45 6.40
CA MET A 138 -0.67 -1.56 5.40
C MET A 138 -1.51 -2.83 5.59
N ASN A 139 -0.88 -3.97 5.86
CA ASN A 139 -1.55 -5.23 6.13
C ASN A 139 -2.47 -5.14 7.34
N LYS A 140 -2.05 -4.42 8.40
CA LYS A 140 -2.88 -4.22 9.59
C LYS A 140 -4.21 -3.55 9.25
N TYR A 141 -4.20 -2.53 8.39
CA TYR A 141 -5.41 -1.82 7.99
C TYR A 141 -6.24 -2.58 6.97
N VAL A 142 -5.61 -3.19 5.97
CA VAL A 142 -6.30 -3.97 4.92
C VAL A 142 -6.99 -5.20 5.51
N HIS A 143 -6.33 -5.91 6.44
CA HIS A 143 -6.88 -7.12 7.07
C HIS A 143 -7.60 -6.86 8.40
N LYS A 144 -7.84 -5.59 8.75
CA LYS A 144 -8.54 -5.22 10.00
C LYS A 144 -7.94 -5.87 11.25
N GLN A 145 -6.62 -5.87 11.34
CA GLN A 145 -5.90 -6.44 12.47
C GLN A 145 -5.95 -5.51 13.69
N GLY A 146 -6.79 -5.87 14.65
CA GLY A 146 -7.03 -5.12 15.89
C GLY A 146 -7.99 -3.94 15.73
N TYR A 147 -8.64 -3.59 16.83
CA TYR A 147 -9.67 -2.53 16.87
C TYR A 147 -9.16 -1.15 16.41
N GLN A 148 -7.86 -0.90 16.49
CA GLN A 148 -7.25 0.36 16.04
C GLN A 148 -7.37 0.58 14.52
N SER A 149 -7.59 -0.51 13.75
CA SER A 149 -7.78 -0.45 12.30
C SER A 149 -9.24 -0.24 11.90
N PHE A 150 -10.17 -0.19 12.85
CA PHE A 150 -11.57 0.05 12.57
C PHE A 150 -11.87 1.55 12.47
N TYR A 151 -12.79 1.93 11.58
CA TYR A 151 -13.25 3.31 11.45
C TYR A 151 -13.94 3.81 12.71
N LEU A 152 -14.77 2.95 13.28
CA LEU A 152 -15.39 3.21 14.56
C LEU A 152 -14.39 2.84 15.65
N LYS A 153 -13.73 3.80 16.23
CA LYS A 153 -13.09 3.59 17.51
C LYS A 153 -14.19 3.17 18.47
N PRO A 154 -14.04 2.04 19.18
CA PRO A 154 -15.00 1.73 20.24
C PRO A 154 -15.06 2.96 21.14
N VAL A 155 -16.23 3.59 21.16
CA VAL A 155 -16.53 4.72 22.04
C VAL A 155 -16.23 4.19 23.44
N SER A 156 -15.05 4.51 23.89
CA SER A 156 -14.43 4.12 25.15
C SER A 156 -15.06 2.88 25.82
N TYR A 157 -14.29 1.82 25.88
CA TYR A 157 -14.53 0.66 26.74
C TYR A 157 -14.86 1.05 28.19
N THR A 158 -14.54 2.29 28.58
CA THR A 158 -14.94 2.90 29.84
C THR A 158 -16.45 3.11 29.99
N HIS A 159 -17.18 3.38 28.91
CA HIS A 159 -18.66 3.50 28.99
C HIS A 159 -19.36 2.15 29.07
N LEU A 160 -18.84 1.11 28.41
CA LEU A 160 -19.42 -0.25 28.54
C LEU A 160 -19.17 -0.85 29.92
N ARG A 161 -17.99 -0.63 30.52
CA ARG A 161 -17.73 -1.03 31.92
C ARG A 161 -18.58 -0.27 32.94
N ALA A 162 -18.94 0.97 32.68
CA ALA A 162 -19.83 1.73 33.57
C ALA A 162 -21.26 1.18 33.55
N HIS A 163 -21.71 0.59 32.43
CA HIS A 163 -23.02 -0.07 32.35
C HIS A 163 -23.02 -1.46 32.95
N GLU A 164 -21.95 -2.23 32.86
CA GLU A 164 -21.86 -3.55 33.48
C GLU A 164 -21.78 -3.49 35.02
N THR A 165 -21.16 -2.44 35.58
CA THR A 165 -21.11 -2.24 37.04
C THR A 165 -22.41 -1.75 37.64
N THR A 166 -23.33 -1.21 36.86
CA THR A 166 -24.66 -0.79 37.35
C THR A 166 -25.72 -1.90 37.33
N LEU A 167 -25.42 -3.05 36.70
CA LEU A 167 -26.34 -4.19 36.63
C LEU A 167 -26.09 -5.24 37.75
N HIS A 168 -25.13 -5.00 38.66
CA HIS A 168 -24.79 -5.89 39.78
C HIS A 168 -25.00 -5.24 41.16
N LEU A 169 -25.81 -4.20 41.26
CA LEU A 169 -26.38 -3.65 42.51
C LEU A 169 -27.90 -3.77 42.46
#